data_19d2ae0a4898729a84dfb5b75dd02aae
#
_entry.id   19d2ae0a4898729a84dfb5b75dd02aae
#
_cell.length_a   1.000
_cell.length_b   1.000
_cell.length_c   1.000
_cell.angle_alpha   90.00
_cell.angle_beta   90.00
_cell.angle_gamma   90.00
#
_symmetry.space_group_name_H-M   'P 1'
#
loop_
_entity.id
_entity.type
_entity.pdbx_description
1 polymer ?
#
loop_
_entity_poly.entity_id
_entity_poly.type
_entity_poly.pdbx_seq_one_letter_code
_entity_poly.pdbx_strand_id
1 'polypeptide(L)'
;MVTRYLLAAAFAALSIGTASAAEPPPGKVTVVFDRPIPNIPGKSMKGVVVEYGPGAASPSHTHPKTAFIYATVLEGAFRIKVKGQPEKIYHVGENFVEEPGSVHEVSANASDTEPARLLAVFVLDTGEKTLVTPIKK
;
A
#
# COMPACT_ATOMS: atom_id res chain seq x y z
N MET A 1 -28.26 51.23 50.41
CA MET A 1 -28.51 50.58 49.11
C MET A 1 -27.19 50.01 48.62
N VAL A 2 -27.05 48.69 48.64
CA VAL A 2 -25.83 48.00 48.19
C VAL A 2 -26.16 47.27 46.90
N THR A 3 -25.65 47.77 45.77
CA THR A 3 -25.87 47.17 44.43
C THR A 3 -24.91 46.01 44.24
N ARG A 4 -25.41 44.80 44.17
CA ARG A 4 -24.63 43.58 43.86
C ARG A 4 -24.51 43.42 42.35
N TYR A 5 -23.30 43.51 41.81
CA TYR A 5 -23.00 43.15 40.41
C TYR A 5 -22.74 41.65 40.35
N LEU A 6 -23.58 40.93 39.61
CA LEU A 6 -23.39 39.52 39.24
C LEU A 6 -22.51 39.47 37.97
N LEU A 7 -21.26 39.01 38.12
CA LEU A 7 -20.44 38.66 36.98
C LEU A 7 -20.89 37.28 36.45
N ALA A 8 -21.46 37.26 35.26
CA ALA A 8 -21.70 36.01 34.50
C ALA A 8 -20.42 35.64 33.75
N ALA A 9 -19.75 34.55 34.19
CA ALA A 9 -18.63 33.98 33.46
C ALA A 9 -19.17 33.07 32.34
N ALA A 10 -18.99 33.47 31.09
CA ALA A 10 -19.30 32.63 29.92
C ALA A 10 -18.17 31.65 29.71
N PHE A 11 -18.43 30.36 29.96
CA PHE A 11 -17.54 29.29 29.57
C PHE A 11 -17.71 29.01 28.06
N ALA A 12 -16.75 29.40 27.26
CA ALA A 12 -16.67 29.00 25.87
C ALA A 12 -16.12 27.56 25.81
N ALA A 13 -16.99 26.59 25.50
CA ALA A 13 -16.58 25.20 25.23
C ALA A 13 -15.87 25.14 23.89
N LEU A 14 -14.55 24.95 23.91
CA LEU A 14 -13.75 24.70 22.74
C LEU A 14 -13.95 23.25 22.31
N SER A 15 -14.82 23.01 21.33
CA SER A 15 -14.99 21.68 20.70
C SER A 15 -13.77 21.37 19.83
N ILE A 16 -12.89 20.51 20.32
CA ILE A 16 -11.79 19.95 19.53
C ILE A 16 -12.42 18.90 18.61
N GLY A 17 -12.72 19.30 17.38
CA GLY A 17 -13.10 18.37 16.31
C GLY A 17 -11.92 17.46 16.02
N THR A 18 -12.08 16.16 16.26
CA THR A 18 -11.12 15.14 15.78
C THR A 18 -11.22 15.10 14.26
N ALA A 19 -10.27 15.69 13.56
CA ALA A 19 -10.13 15.51 12.13
C ALA A 19 -9.81 14.03 11.90
N SER A 20 -10.76 13.27 11.33
CA SER A 20 -10.48 11.93 10.79
C SER A 20 -9.49 12.11 9.65
N ALA A 21 -8.32 11.48 9.75
CA ALA A 21 -7.38 11.45 8.64
C ALA A 21 -8.07 10.76 7.46
N ALA A 22 -8.14 11.44 6.33
CA ALA A 22 -8.66 10.85 5.09
C ALA A 22 -7.82 9.62 4.71
N GLU A 23 -8.46 8.57 4.24
CA GLU A 23 -7.72 7.42 3.70
C GLU A 23 -6.87 7.87 2.50
N PRO A 24 -5.63 7.33 2.38
CA PRO A 24 -4.77 7.68 1.26
C PRO A 24 -5.43 7.27 -0.07
N PRO A 25 -5.21 8.02 -1.16
CA PRO A 25 -5.75 7.65 -2.46
C PRO A 25 -5.22 6.28 -2.90
N PRO A 26 -6.03 5.47 -3.60
CA PRO A 26 -5.61 4.15 -4.08
C PRO A 26 -4.58 4.27 -5.21
N GLY A 27 -3.75 3.24 -5.35
CA GLY A 27 -2.87 3.08 -6.50
C GLY A 27 -3.61 2.51 -7.72
N LYS A 28 -3.02 2.70 -8.90
CA LYS A 28 -3.44 2.05 -10.14
C LYS A 28 -2.59 0.81 -10.37
N VAL A 29 -3.24 -0.31 -10.73
CA VAL A 29 -2.60 -1.59 -10.99
C VAL A 29 -2.90 -2.02 -12.41
N THR A 30 -1.87 -2.31 -13.21
CA THR A 30 -2.01 -2.72 -14.61
C THR A 30 -1.21 -4.00 -14.87
N VAL A 31 -1.89 -5.06 -15.34
CA VAL A 31 -1.20 -6.27 -15.81
C VAL A 31 -0.58 -5.96 -17.17
N VAL A 32 0.73 -6.05 -17.26
CA VAL A 32 1.50 -5.76 -18.48
C VAL A 32 2.05 -7.02 -19.15
N PHE A 33 2.03 -8.15 -18.42
CA PHE A 33 2.50 -9.45 -18.91
C PHE A 33 1.73 -10.56 -18.19
N ASP A 34 1.31 -11.60 -18.94
CA ASP A 34 0.66 -12.79 -18.37
C ASP A 34 0.85 -13.96 -19.34
N ARG A 35 1.73 -14.91 -18.99
CA ARG A 35 2.00 -16.10 -19.80
C ARG A 35 2.38 -17.31 -18.96
N PRO A 36 1.99 -18.54 -19.38
CA PRO A 36 2.56 -19.77 -18.85
C PRO A 36 4.08 -19.81 -19.04
N ILE A 37 4.79 -20.34 -18.06
CA ILE A 37 6.24 -20.57 -18.14
C ILE A 37 6.46 -21.92 -18.87
N PRO A 38 7.10 -21.93 -20.07
CA PRO A 38 7.11 -23.11 -20.92
C PRO A 38 7.80 -24.34 -20.31
N ASN A 39 8.81 -24.13 -19.48
CA ASN A 39 9.61 -25.18 -18.86
C ASN A 39 9.23 -25.48 -17.39
N ILE A 40 8.15 -24.85 -16.88
CA ILE A 40 7.62 -25.12 -15.54
C ILE A 40 6.12 -25.37 -15.67
N PRO A 41 5.69 -26.61 -15.90
CA PRO A 41 4.27 -26.95 -16.07
C PRO A 41 3.43 -26.48 -14.89
N GLY A 42 2.25 -25.92 -15.17
CA GLY A 42 1.31 -25.42 -14.16
C GLY A 42 1.64 -24.07 -13.56
N LYS A 43 2.74 -23.44 -13.97
CA LYS A 43 3.15 -22.09 -13.51
C LYS A 43 3.06 -21.06 -14.62
N SER A 44 2.72 -19.84 -14.22
CA SER A 44 2.70 -18.65 -15.08
C SER A 44 3.53 -17.54 -14.47
N MET A 45 3.98 -16.64 -15.35
CA MET A 45 4.58 -15.38 -14.95
C MET A 45 3.61 -14.24 -15.27
N LYS A 46 3.35 -13.37 -14.29
CA LYS A 46 2.58 -12.12 -14.48
C LYS A 46 3.44 -10.93 -14.12
N GLY A 47 3.50 -9.96 -15.00
CA GLY A 47 4.10 -8.64 -14.73
C GLY A 47 3.01 -7.64 -14.46
N VAL A 48 3.13 -6.92 -13.37
CA VAL A 48 2.16 -5.94 -12.89
C VAL A 48 2.87 -4.62 -12.61
N VAL A 49 2.43 -3.55 -13.25
CA VAL A 49 2.87 -2.19 -12.94
C VAL A 49 1.92 -1.59 -11.91
N VAL A 50 2.47 -1.11 -10.81
CA VAL A 50 1.77 -0.39 -9.76
C VAL A 50 2.20 1.08 -9.81
N GLU A 51 1.24 1.97 -9.94
CA GLU A 51 1.43 3.42 -10.04
C GLU A 51 0.74 4.09 -8.85
N TYR A 52 1.50 4.82 -8.05
CA TYR A 52 1.01 5.60 -6.93
C TYR A 52 1.22 7.09 -7.18
N GLY A 53 0.13 7.85 -7.12
CA GLY A 53 0.22 9.31 -7.02
C GLY A 53 0.84 9.73 -5.68
N PRO A 54 1.11 11.04 -5.48
CA PRO A 54 1.57 11.57 -4.22
C PRO A 54 0.70 11.13 -3.04
N GLY A 55 1.31 10.63 -1.97
CA GLY A 55 0.61 10.16 -0.76
C GLY A 55 -0.25 8.91 -0.93
N ALA A 56 -0.26 8.27 -2.11
CA ALA A 56 -1.07 7.09 -2.34
C ALA A 56 -0.53 5.85 -1.62
N ALA A 57 -1.45 4.96 -1.24
CA ALA A 57 -1.12 3.69 -0.60
C ALA A 57 -2.17 2.63 -0.93
N SER A 58 -1.80 1.36 -0.82
CA SER A 58 -2.73 0.23 -0.82
C SER A 58 -3.06 -0.18 0.61
N PRO A 59 -4.30 -0.65 0.87
CA PRO A 59 -4.62 -1.31 2.13
C PRO A 59 -3.72 -2.53 2.36
N SER A 60 -3.52 -2.90 3.63
CA SER A 60 -2.85 -4.15 3.98
C SER A 60 -3.55 -5.32 3.29
N HIS A 61 -2.77 -6.22 2.69
CA HIS A 61 -3.30 -7.31 1.86
C HIS A 61 -2.40 -8.54 1.87
N THR A 62 -2.93 -9.64 1.33
CA THR A 62 -2.18 -10.85 1.03
C THR A 62 -2.14 -11.08 -0.47
N HIS A 63 -1.13 -11.81 -0.91
CA HIS A 63 -1.03 -12.40 -2.25
C HIS A 63 -1.35 -13.89 -2.22
N PRO A 64 -1.62 -14.53 -3.39
CA PRO A 64 -1.88 -15.97 -3.44
C PRO A 64 -0.76 -16.79 -2.79
N LYS A 65 -1.13 -17.85 -2.10
CA LYS A 65 -0.16 -18.79 -1.49
C LYS A 65 0.72 -19.52 -2.50
N THR A 66 0.39 -19.44 -3.78
CA THR A 66 1.18 -20.01 -4.88
C THR A 66 2.13 -18.99 -5.48
N ALA A 67 2.02 -17.72 -5.13
CA ALA A 67 2.78 -16.62 -5.74
C ALA A 67 4.08 -16.33 -5.00
N PHE A 68 5.19 -16.43 -5.72
CA PHE A 68 6.45 -15.79 -5.35
C PHE A 68 6.58 -14.50 -6.15
N ILE A 69 6.94 -13.40 -5.49
CA ILE A 69 6.91 -12.06 -6.10
C ILE A 69 8.28 -11.41 -5.98
N TYR A 70 8.77 -10.91 -7.12
CA TYR A 70 9.90 -9.98 -7.21
C TYR A 70 9.36 -8.61 -7.60
N ALA A 71 9.70 -7.57 -6.87
CA ALA A 71 9.31 -6.21 -7.21
C ALA A 71 10.53 -5.29 -7.30
N THR A 72 10.55 -4.41 -8.30
CA THR A 72 11.60 -3.41 -8.50
C THR A 72 11.00 -2.03 -8.72
N VAL A 73 11.62 -1.00 -8.13
CA VAL A 73 11.16 0.38 -8.27
C VAL A 73 11.65 0.96 -9.58
N LEU A 74 10.70 1.50 -10.37
CA LEU A 74 10.95 2.12 -11.67
C LEU A 74 11.01 3.65 -11.59
N GLU A 75 10.28 4.24 -10.64
CA GLU A 75 10.16 5.69 -10.48
C GLU A 75 9.83 6.03 -9.03
N GLY A 76 10.35 7.13 -8.52
CA GLY A 76 10.10 7.60 -7.15
C GLY A 76 10.66 6.70 -6.08
N ALA A 77 9.92 6.52 -4.99
CA ALA A 77 10.29 5.66 -3.88
C ALA A 77 9.06 5.04 -3.21
N PHE A 78 9.19 3.81 -2.75
CA PHE A 78 8.15 3.06 -2.06
C PHE A 78 8.53 2.76 -0.62
N ARG A 79 7.61 3.01 0.29
CA ARG A 79 7.68 2.55 1.68
C ARG A 79 6.96 1.22 1.78
N ILE A 80 7.72 0.18 2.09
CA ILE A 80 7.26 -1.22 2.05
C ILE A 80 7.50 -1.88 3.41
N LYS A 81 6.50 -2.63 3.87
CA LYS A 81 6.62 -3.54 5.01
C LYS A 81 5.91 -4.85 4.72
N VAL A 82 6.67 -5.93 4.65
CA VAL A 82 6.15 -7.30 4.64
C VAL A 82 6.18 -7.83 6.08
N LYS A 83 5.15 -8.55 6.50
CA LYS A 83 5.04 -9.08 7.87
C LYS A 83 6.27 -9.89 8.25
N GLY A 84 6.81 -9.61 9.42
CA GLY A 84 8.04 -10.25 9.91
C GLY A 84 9.34 -9.59 9.43
N GLN A 85 9.27 -8.56 8.59
CA GLN A 85 10.42 -7.78 8.13
C GLN A 85 10.32 -6.33 8.61
N PRO A 86 11.44 -5.61 8.75
CA PRO A 86 11.41 -4.19 9.05
C PRO A 86 10.81 -3.40 7.87
N GLU A 87 10.16 -2.28 8.19
CA GLU A 87 9.74 -1.31 7.17
C GLU A 87 10.98 -0.67 6.54
N LYS A 88 10.99 -0.56 5.20
CA LYS A 88 12.08 0.05 4.45
C LYS A 88 11.54 0.91 3.31
N ILE A 89 12.28 1.98 2.97
CA ILE A 89 12.08 2.75 1.74
C ILE A 89 12.99 2.20 0.66
N TYR A 90 12.39 1.88 -0.50
CA TYR A 90 13.07 1.40 -1.70
C TYR A 90 13.07 2.48 -2.76
N HIS A 91 14.23 2.76 -3.33
CA HIS A 91 14.44 3.74 -4.39
C HIS A 91 14.57 3.08 -5.76
N VAL A 92 14.60 3.90 -6.83
CA VAL A 92 14.75 3.41 -8.22
C VAL A 92 15.93 2.44 -8.34
N GLY A 93 15.65 1.26 -8.93
CA GLY A 93 16.62 0.17 -9.11
C GLY A 93 16.75 -0.77 -7.91
N GLU A 94 16.25 -0.41 -6.73
CA GLU A 94 16.16 -1.34 -5.61
C GLU A 94 14.98 -2.29 -5.79
N ASN A 95 15.08 -3.46 -5.15
CA ASN A 95 14.08 -4.53 -5.24
C ASN A 95 13.79 -5.15 -3.88
N PHE A 96 12.66 -5.83 -3.79
CA PHE A 96 12.28 -6.67 -2.68
C PHE A 96 11.53 -7.90 -3.18
N VAL A 97 11.39 -8.89 -2.33
CA VAL A 97 10.64 -10.12 -2.62
C VAL A 97 9.53 -10.32 -1.60
N GLU A 98 8.49 -11.01 -2.01
CA GLU A 98 7.44 -11.49 -1.14
C GLU A 98 7.30 -13.01 -1.32
N GLU A 99 7.47 -13.73 -0.22
CA GLU A 99 7.31 -15.18 -0.19
C GLU A 99 5.84 -15.57 -0.35
N PRO A 100 5.55 -16.80 -0.84
CA PRO A 100 4.19 -17.27 -0.99
C PRO A 100 3.32 -17.08 0.27
N GLY A 101 2.18 -16.42 0.12
CA GLY A 101 1.24 -16.16 1.21
C GLY A 101 1.66 -15.06 2.19
N SER A 102 2.68 -14.28 1.89
CA SER A 102 3.09 -13.14 2.72
C SER A 102 1.97 -12.14 2.91
N VAL A 103 1.99 -11.46 4.06
CA VAL A 103 1.17 -10.30 4.34
C VAL A 103 1.96 -9.04 4.01
N HIS A 104 1.46 -8.26 3.07
CA HIS A 104 1.99 -6.94 2.74
C HIS A 104 1.31 -5.91 3.65
N GLU A 105 1.98 -5.55 4.75
CA GLU A 105 1.40 -4.66 5.77
C GLU A 105 1.38 -3.20 5.33
N VAL A 106 2.43 -2.76 4.65
CA VAL A 106 2.57 -1.40 4.11
C VAL A 106 3.04 -1.44 2.67
N SER A 107 2.28 -0.81 1.78
CA SER A 107 2.65 -0.50 0.40
C SER A 107 2.21 0.92 0.11
N ALA A 108 3.14 1.86 0.14
CA ALA A 108 2.83 3.28 0.03
C ALA A 108 3.89 4.02 -0.80
N ASN A 109 3.47 5.09 -1.48
CA ASN A 109 4.40 6.07 -1.98
C ASN A 109 5.12 6.73 -0.79
N ALA A 110 6.43 6.81 -0.85
CA ALA A 110 7.23 7.46 0.20
C ALA A 110 7.19 9.00 0.13
N SER A 111 6.59 9.58 -0.93
CA SER A 111 6.49 11.01 -1.19
C SER A 111 5.04 11.48 -1.22
N ASP A 112 4.79 12.66 -0.64
CA ASP A 112 3.50 13.36 -0.72
C ASP A 112 3.44 14.34 -1.91
N THR A 113 4.52 14.47 -2.68
CA THR A 113 4.62 15.44 -3.79
C THR A 113 4.95 14.82 -5.12
N GLU A 114 5.64 13.68 -5.15
CA GLU A 114 6.11 13.03 -6.37
C GLU A 114 5.40 11.69 -6.60
N PRO A 115 5.17 11.27 -7.86
CA PRO A 115 4.62 9.96 -8.15
C PRO A 115 5.66 8.85 -7.91
N ALA A 116 5.19 7.62 -7.75
CA ALA A 116 6.02 6.43 -7.67
C ALA A 116 5.45 5.30 -8.53
N ARG A 117 6.34 4.47 -9.10
CA ARG A 117 5.99 3.35 -9.95
C ARG A 117 6.93 2.18 -9.71
N LEU A 118 6.37 0.98 -9.61
CA LEU A 118 7.12 -0.27 -9.51
C LEU A 118 6.60 -1.32 -10.49
N LEU A 119 7.46 -2.27 -10.84
CA LEU A 119 7.11 -3.50 -11.53
C LEU A 119 7.15 -4.64 -10.52
N ALA A 120 6.04 -5.34 -10.36
CA ALA A 120 5.95 -6.59 -9.60
C ALA A 120 5.83 -7.77 -10.56
N VAL A 121 6.70 -8.75 -10.42
CA VAL A 121 6.70 -9.99 -11.22
C VAL A 121 6.29 -11.15 -10.33
N PHE A 122 5.18 -11.78 -10.66
CA PHE A 122 4.61 -12.92 -9.98
C PHE A 122 4.96 -14.21 -10.72
N VAL A 123 5.47 -15.19 -10.02
CA VAL A 123 5.47 -16.59 -10.46
C VAL A 123 4.46 -17.31 -9.60
N LEU A 124 3.39 -17.86 -10.23
CA LEU A 124 2.22 -18.37 -9.52
C LEU A 124 1.56 -19.50 -10.33
N ASP A 125 0.57 -20.16 -9.74
CA ASP A 125 -0.19 -21.19 -10.45
C ASP A 125 -0.93 -20.60 -11.65
N THR A 126 -0.88 -21.30 -12.78
CA THR A 126 -1.64 -20.96 -13.98
C THR A 126 -3.14 -20.98 -13.67
N GLY A 127 -3.84 -19.93 -14.05
CA GLY A 127 -5.27 -19.76 -13.75
C GLY A 127 -5.58 -19.01 -12.46
N GLU A 128 -4.57 -18.67 -11.63
CA GLU A 128 -4.77 -17.77 -10.51
C GLU A 128 -5.20 -16.37 -11.00
N LYS A 129 -6.40 -15.94 -10.58
CA LYS A 129 -7.01 -14.71 -11.05
C LYS A 129 -6.94 -13.57 -10.04
N THR A 130 -6.91 -13.91 -8.75
CA THR A 130 -6.92 -12.93 -7.66
C THR A 130 -5.51 -12.69 -7.18
N LEU A 131 -4.90 -11.57 -7.54
CA LEU A 131 -3.52 -11.25 -7.16
C LEU A 131 -3.40 -10.61 -5.78
N VAL A 132 -4.47 -9.97 -5.30
CA VAL A 132 -4.51 -9.21 -4.04
C VAL A 132 -5.81 -9.50 -3.30
N THR A 133 -5.70 -9.83 -2.02
CA THR A 133 -6.84 -9.98 -1.12
C THR A 133 -6.66 -9.02 0.06
N PRO A 134 -7.47 -7.94 0.15
CA PRO A 134 -7.40 -7.01 1.26
C PRO A 134 -7.68 -7.69 2.60
N ILE A 135 -6.93 -7.32 3.63
CA ILE A 135 -7.19 -7.74 5.01
C ILE A 135 -8.22 -6.78 5.61
N LYS A 136 -9.36 -7.35 6.00
CA LYS A 136 -10.37 -6.58 6.75
C LYS A 136 -9.85 -6.33 8.16
N LYS A 137 -9.92 -5.08 8.60
CA LYS A 137 -9.67 -4.69 9.99
C LYS A 137 -10.85 -5.11 10.87
#